data_7a5bebebe82eeda16b7349f820b03f7f
#
_entry.id   7a5bebebe82eeda16b7349f820b03f7f
#
_cell.length_a   1.000
_cell.length_b   1.000
_cell.length_c   1.000
_cell.angle_alpha   90.00
_cell.angle_beta   90.00
_cell.angle_gamma   90.00
#
_symmetry.space_group_name_H-M   'P 1'
#
loop_
_entity.id
_entity.type
_entity.pdbx_description
1 polymer ?
#
loop_
_entity_poly.entity_id
_entity_poly.type
_entity_poly.pdbx_seq_one_letter_code
_entity_poly.pdbx_strand_id
1 'polypeptide(L)'
;MTKGLHVPSEIGKLRKVCLHRPGDELLNLPPDELERLLFDDVPFLEVAQQEHDTFAQILRDQGVEVLYLENLVAEVFDQVPGARAEFTDQYIAEAGIRGQHMPQIVREKLDSIEDNLEFVKKTMAGMTKAEIDMPLTASTTLDSLVNSESESDLITDPLPNLYFTRDPFAVVGEGVNLNRMYSVTRNRETLYGKYVFKYHPDYKDVSLYFRRDCQFHTEGGDVLNINEKTLAVGISQRTQAAAIDVMAQNIFWNSDSKVERILAFDIPVSRAFMHLDTVFTQIDVDKFTIHPAIMGTLRVYELTAGKNPGDVNIRLIEDTLEHVLEDATGVDQVKLIPCGGGDPIAASREQWNDGSNTLCVEPGKICVYARNTVTNDVLYKEGLDLLVVPSAELSRGRGGPRCMSMPFWREDL
;
A
#
# COMPACT_ATOMS: atom_id res chain seq x y z
N MET A 1 9.89 -13.23 19.25
CA MET A 1 9.28 -12.69 18.02
C MET A 1 7.84 -13.17 17.98
N THR A 2 6.89 -12.25 17.82
CA THR A 2 5.47 -12.56 17.68
C THR A 2 5.23 -13.16 16.29
N LYS A 3 4.55 -14.31 16.23
CA LYS A 3 4.15 -14.95 14.97
C LYS A 3 2.78 -14.44 14.56
N GLY A 4 2.53 -14.41 13.24
CA GLY A 4 1.26 -13.96 12.68
C GLY A 4 1.14 -12.45 12.56
N LEU A 5 -0.10 -12.00 12.34
CA LEU A 5 -0.48 -10.61 12.18
C LEU A 5 -1.35 -10.17 13.37
N HIS A 6 -1.19 -8.91 13.79
CA HIS A 6 -2.05 -8.30 14.82
C HIS A 6 -2.03 -6.78 14.68
N VAL A 7 -3.03 -6.21 14.02
CA VAL A 7 -3.15 -4.77 13.79
C VAL A 7 -4.57 -4.32 14.16
N PRO A 8 -4.87 -4.21 15.47
CA PRO A 8 -6.22 -3.87 15.93
C PRO A 8 -6.57 -2.38 15.74
N SER A 9 -5.59 -1.51 15.48
CA SER A 9 -5.81 -0.07 15.29
C SER A 9 -4.71 0.58 14.45
N GLU A 10 -4.93 1.81 13.98
CA GLU A 10 -3.89 2.62 13.32
C GLU A 10 -2.87 3.19 14.31
N ILE A 11 -3.19 3.30 15.60
CA ILE A 11 -2.42 4.06 16.58
C ILE A 11 -1.81 3.23 17.71
N GLY A 12 -2.22 1.98 17.91
CA GLY A 12 -1.57 1.07 18.87
C GLY A 12 -0.07 1.00 18.61
N LYS A 13 0.73 0.86 19.68
CA LYS A 13 2.20 0.91 19.57
C LYS A 13 2.71 -0.08 18.53
N LEU A 14 3.39 0.44 17.52
CA LEU A 14 3.93 -0.33 16.40
C LEU A 14 5.09 -1.21 16.88
N ARG A 15 5.02 -2.50 16.62
CA ARG A 15 6.05 -3.48 17.02
C ARG A 15 6.72 -4.16 15.85
N LYS A 16 5.98 -4.31 14.74
CA LYS A 16 6.52 -4.94 13.54
C LYS A 16 5.92 -4.30 12.29
N VAL A 17 6.74 -4.02 11.29
CA VAL A 17 6.35 -3.39 10.03
C VAL A 17 7.04 -4.05 8.85
N CYS A 18 6.32 -4.20 7.74
CA CYS A 18 6.87 -4.60 6.45
C CYS A 18 7.10 -3.35 5.60
N LEU A 19 8.31 -3.22 5.09
CA LEU A 19 8.77 -2.19 4.16
C LEU A 19 9.27 -2.83 2.87
N HIS A 20 9.51 -2.05 1.85
CA HIS A 20 10.34 -2.38 0.69
C HIS A 20 11.31 -1.22 0.43
N ARG A 21 12.60 -1.51 0.42
CA ARG A 21 13.63 -0.51 0.14
C ARG A 21 13.68 -0.24 -1.36
N PRO A 22 13.52 1.01 -1.83
CA PRO A 22 13.62 1.32 -3.25
C PRO A 22 14.87 0.72 -3.90
N GLY A 23 14.68 0.05 -5.03
CA GLY A 23 15.73 -0.65 -5.77
C GLY A 23 15.79 -0.24 -7.24
N ASP A 24 16.33 -1.14 -8.07
CA ASP A 24 16.55 -0.91 -9.51
C ASP A 24 15.24 -0.70 -10.29
N GLU A 25 14.07 -0.95 -9.71
CA GLU A 25 12.78 -0.59 -10.28
C GLU A 25 12.63 0.93 -10.51
N LEU A 26 13.36 1.76 -9.74
CA LEU A 26 13.44 3.20 -9.97
C LEU A 26 14.43 3.59 -11.06
N LEU A 27 15.46 2.77 -11.29
CA LEU A 27 16.42 2.98 -12.41
C LEU A 27 15.80 2.62 -13.76
N ASN A 28 14.89 1.64 -13.76
CA ASN A 28 14.19 1.18 -14.94
C ASN A 28 12.88 1.95 -15.22
N LEU A 29 12.74 3.15 -14.66
CA LEU A 29 11.58 4.03 -14.83
C LEU A 29 11.90 5.13 -15.85
N PRO A 30 11.60 4.95 -17.16
CA PRO A 30 11.86 5.98 -18.16
C PRO A 30 10.79 7.07 -18.13
N PRO A 31 11.15 8.32 -18.44
CA PRO A 31 10.21 9.46 -18.38
C PRO A 31 8.95 9.27 -19.22
N ASP A 32 9.04 8.62 -20.35
CA ASP A 32 7.93 8.41 -21.28
C ASP A 32 6.91 7.37 -20.76
N GLU A 33 7.27 6.60 -19.74
CA GLU A 33 6.43 5.57 -19.13
C GLU A 33 5.82 5.98 -17.78
N LEU A 34 6.11 7.19 -17.29
CA LEU A 34 5.66 7.66 -15.96
C LEU A 34 4.15 7.56 -15.79
N GLU A 35 3.37 8.05 -16.75
CA GLU A 35 1.91 8.02 -16.68
C GLU A 35 1.37 6.58 -16.63
N ARG A 36 1.92 5.68 -17.48
CA ARG A 36 1.51 4.28 -17.56
C ARG A 36 1.89 3.49 -16.31
N LEU A 37 3.06 3.79 -15.73
CA LEU A 37 3.58 3.16 -14.51
C LEU A 37 3.04 3.81 -13.24
N LEU A 38 2.17 4.83 -13.38
CA LEU A 38 1.54 5.59 -12.28
C LEU A 38 2.57 6.20 -11.32
N PHE A 39 3.62 6.80 -11.88
CA PHE A 39 4.63 7.53 -11.16
C PHE A 39 4.69 8.99 -11.65
N ASP A 40 4.98 9.94 -10.78
CA ASP A 40 4.84 11.37 -11.13
C ASP A 40 6.17 12.04 -11.50
N ASP A 41 7.33 11.43 -11.19
CA ASP A 41 8.65 11.99 -11.46
C ASP A 41 9.73 10.88 -11.44
N VAL A 42 10.95 11.19 -11.83
CA VAL A 42 12.09 10.25 -11.79
C VAL A 42 12.94 10.53 -10.55
N PRO A 43 12.91 9.68 -9.52
CA PRO A 43 13.71 9.88 -8.32
C PRO A 43 15.19 9.57 -8.56
N PHE A 44 16.07 10.24 -7.81
CA PHE A 44 17.46 9.86 -7.70
C PHE A 44 17.61 8.71 -6.70
N LEU A 45 17.82 7.50 -7.20
CA LEU A 45 17.80 6.26 -6.41
C LEU A 45 18.66 6.29 -5.16
N GLU A 46 19.93 6.74 -5.27
CA GLU A 46 20.86 6.75 -4.14
C GLU A 46 20.35 7.60 -2.97
N VAL A 47 19.74 8.75 -3.26
CA VAL A 47 19.14 9.62 -2.23
C VAL A 47 17.83 9.02 -1.70
N ALA A 48 16.99 8.48 -2.57
CA ALA A 48 15.76 7.80 -2.15
C ALA A 48 16.08 6.63 -1.19
N GLN A 49 17.12 5.87 -1.47
CA GLN A 49 17.61 4.80 -0.58
C GLN A 49 18.10 5.32 0.77
N GLN A 50 18.88 6.40 0.79
CA GLN A 50 19.36 7.01 2.05
C GLN A 50 18.19 7.53 2.90
N GLU A 51 17.21 8.15 2.27
CA GLU A 51 15.99 8.62 2.94
C GLU A 51 15.18 7.47 3.52
N HIS A 52 15.02 6.39 2.74
CA HIS A 52 14.30 5.19 3.18
C HIS A 52 15.06 4.44 4.28
N ASP A 53 16.39 4.33 4.20
CA ASP A 53 17.22 3.74 5.25
C ASP A 53 17.10 4.55 6.56
N THR A 54 17.03 5.89 6.45
CA THR A 54 16.76 6.78 7.60
C THR A 54 15.37 6.51 8.19
N PHE A 55 14.33 6.38 7.35
CA PHE A 55 12.98 6.03 7.81
C PHE A 55 12.98 4.69 8.55
N ALA A 56 13.59 3.66 7.98
CA ALA A 56 13.70 2.36 8.62
C ALA A 56 14.48 2.42 9.95
N GLN A 57 15.54 3.25 10.02
CA GLN A 57 16.31 3.43 11.26
C GLN A 57 15.50 4.16 12.34
N ILE A 58 14.75 5.20 11.98
CA ILE A 58 13.83 5.89 12.89
C ILE A 58 12.86 4.88 13.53
N LEU A 59 12.28 3.96 12.74
CA LEU A 59 11.38 2.93 13.26
C LEU A 59 12.11 1.95 14.20
N ARG A 60 13.33 1.52 13.85
CA ARG A 60 14.14 0.64 14.72
C ARG A 60 14.49 1.32 16.05
N ASP A 61 14.79 2.61 16.03
CA ASP A 61 15.09 3.38 17.23
C ASP A 61 13.87 3.50 18.19
N GLN A 62 12.65 3.34 17.64
CA GLN A 62 11.42 3.21 18.43
C GLN A 62 11.12 1.76 18.89
N GLY A 63 12.04 0.84 18.64
CA GLY A 63 11.88 -0.57 19.01
C GLY A 63 10.97 -1.38 18.07
N VAL A 64 10.79 -0.91 16.84
CA VAL A 64 10.00 -1.59 15.80
C VAL A 64 10.88 -2.61 15.05
N GLU A 65 10.41 -3.84 14.93
CA GLU A 65 11.00 -4.84 14.03
C GLU A 65 10.66 -4.49 12.58
N VAL A 66 11.69 -4.17 11.79
CA VAL A 66 11.54 -3.82 10.37
C VAL A 66 11.85 -5.04 9.52
N LEU A 67 10.85 -5.51 8.80
CA LEU A 67 10.94 -6.57 7.80
C LEU A 67 10.96 -5.95 6.40
N TYR A 68 11.59 -6.63 5.45
CA TYR A 68 11.57 -6.25 4.05
C TYR A 68 10.83 -7.30 3.22
N LEU A 69 9.93 -6.84 2.36
CA LEU A 69 9.07 -7.70 1.54
C LEU A 69 9.89 -8.65 0.66
N GLU A 70 10.96 -8.14 0.04
CA GLU A 70 11.88 -8.93 -0.78
C GLU A 70 12.54 -10.06 0.00
N ASN A 71 12.90 -9.83 1.28
CA ASN A 71 13.50 -10.85 2.12
C ASN A 71 12.47 -11.93 2.49
N LEU A 72 11.25 -11.53 2.88
CA LEU A 72 10.17 -12.49 3.21
C LEU A 72 9.86 -13.41 2.03
N VAL A 73 9.87 -12.90 0.81
CA VAL A 73 9.65 -13.71 -0.40
C VAL A 73 10.84 -14.62 -0.69
N ALA A 74 12.08 -14.13 -0.55
CA ALA A 74 13.28 -14.93 -0.70
C ALA A 74 13.32 -16.09 0.32
N GLU A 75 12.96 -15.83 1.58
CA GLU A 75 12.83 -16.85 2.64
C GLU A 75 11.80 -17.94 2.26
N VAL A 76 10.69 -17.57 1.62
CA VAL A 76 9.72 -18.54 1.09
C VAL A 76 10.39 -19.44 0.06
N PHE A 77 11.17 -18.87 -0.88
CA PHE A 77 11.81 -19.64 -1.94
C PHE A 77 12.93 -20.55 -1.41
N ASP A 78 13.62 -20.14 -0.35
CA ASP A 78 14.64 -20.94 0.32
C ASP A 78 14.04 -22.14 1.09
N GLN A 79 12.84 -21.95 1.65
CA GLN A 79 12.24 -22.93 2.56
C GLN A 79 11.21 -23.85 1.91
N VAL A 80 10.56 -23.42 0.81
CA VAL A 80 9.44 -24.14 0.20
C VAL A 80 9.79 -24.61 -1.22
N PRO A 81 10.12 -25.90 -1.40
CA PRO A 81 10.44 -26.45 -2.71
C PRO A 81 9.32 -26.21 -3.73
N GLY A 82 9.67 -25.71 -4.90
CA GLY A 82 8.74 -25.42 -5.99
C GLY A 82 8.03 -24.06 -5.94
N ALA A 83 8.06 -23.34 -4.81
CA ALA A 83 7.42 -22.03 -4.69
C ALA A 83 8.00 -21.00 -5.67
N ARG A 84 9.32 -20.99 -5.87
CA ARG A 84 9.99 -20.13 -6.85
C ARG A 84 9.54 -20.43 -8.28
N ALA A 85 9.44 -21.70 -8.67
CA ALA A 85 9.00 -22.09 -10.01
C ALA A 85 7.53 -21.69 -10.25
N GLU A 86 6.64 -21.91 -9.26
CA GLU A 86 5.26 -21.44 -9.31
C GLU A 86 5.17 -19.91 -9.44
N PHE A 87 5.99 -19.18 -8.68
CA PHE A 87 6.07 -17.73 -8.78
C PHE A 87 6.51 -17.29 -10.17
N THR A 88 7.56 -17.90 -10.73
CA THR A 88 8.08 -17.59 -12.07
C THR A 88 7.01 -17.79 -13.13
N ASP A 89 6.26 -18.90 -13.07
CA ASP A 89 5.15 -19.17 -13.99
C ASP A 89 4.10 -18.06 -13.95
N GLN A 90 3.69 -17.68 -12.76
CA GLN A 90 2.67 -16.65 -12.57
C GLN A 90 3.20 -15.26 -12.94
N TYR A 91 4.44 -14.92 -12.55
CA TYR A 91 5.08 -13.66 -12.91
C TYR A 91 5.10 -13.46 -14.43
N ILE A 92 5.55 -14.47 -15.17
CA ILE A 92 5.61 -14.43 -16.63
C ILE A 92 4.21 -14.29 -17.24
N ALA A 93 3.23 -15.03 -16.72
CA ALA A 93 1.85 -14.96 -17.20
C ALA A 93 1.22 -13.56 -17.00
N GLU A 94 1.57 -12.87 -15.91
CA GLU A 94 1.03 -11.56 -15.56
C GLU A 94 1.88 -10.37 -16.07
N ALA A 95 3.09 -10.62 -16.54
CA ALA A 95 4.00 -9.56 -16.99
C ALA A 95 3.63 -8.92 -18.34
N GLY A 96 2.59 -9.45 -19.02
CA GLY A 96 2.16 -8.92 -20.32
C GLY A 96 3.20 -9.08 -21.44
N ILE A 97 4.08 -10.09 -21.31
CA ILE A 97 5.17 -10.35 -22.24
C ILE A 97 4.63 -10.68 -23.62
N ARG A 98 5.11 -9.96 -24.62
CA ARG A 98 4.72 -10.12 -26.01
C ARG A 98 5.67 -11.03 -26.76
N GLY A 99 5.17 -11.70 -27.81
CA GLY A 99 5.96 -12.58 -28.67
C GLY A 99 5.99 -14.04 -28.22
N GLN A 100 6.11 -14.95 -29.20
CA GLN A 100 5.95 -16.40 -28.97
C GLN A 100 7.11 -17.01 -28.16
N HIS A 101 8.33 -16.49 -28.31
CA HIS A 101 9.53 -17.04 -27.68
C HIS A 101 9.97 -16.25 -26.43
N MET A 102 9.46 -15.04 -26.25
CA MET A 102 9.87 -14.14 -25.19
C MET A 102 9.62 -14.69 -23.77
N PRO A 103 8.48 -15.34 -23.46
CA PRO A 103 8.26 -15.94 -22.14
C PRO A 103 9.34 -16.96 -21.75
N GLN A 104 9.83 -17.76 -22.72
CA GLN A 104 10.91 -18.72 -22.48
C GLN A 104 12.25 -18.03 -22.22
N ILE A 105 12.58 -17.00 -22.99
CA ILE A 105 13.81 -16.23 -22.83
C ILE A 105 13.85 -15.54 -21.46
N VAL A 106 12.74 -14.91 -21.06
CA VAL A 106 12.61 -14.30 -19.72
C VAL A 106 12.79 -15.35 -18.63
N ARG A 107 12.19 -16.54 -18.79
CA ARG A 107 12.36 -17.66 -17.85
C ARG A 107 13.82 -18.04 -17.72
N GLU A 108 14.51 -18.30 -18.82
CA GLU A 108 15.92 -18.70 -18.84
C GLU A 108 16.81 -17.66 -18.16
N LYS A 109 16.51 -16.37 -18.37
CA LYS A 109 17.20 -15.28 -17.70
C LYS A 109 16.96 -15.29 -16.18
N LEU A 110 15.71 -15.45 -15.74
CA LEU A 110 15.35 -15.53 -14.32
C LEU A 110 15.93 -16.78 -13.67
N ASP A 111 15.90 -17.93 -14.33
CA ASP A 111 16.43 -19.19 -13.82
C ASP A 111 17.96 -19.18 -13.69
N SER A 112 18.67 -18.32 -14.46
CA SER A 112 20.12 -18.12 -14.34
C SER A 112 20.56 -17.39 -13.07
N ILE A 113 19.65 -16.76 -12.33
CA ILE A 113 19.93 -16.10 -11.07
C ILE A 113 19.85 -17.13 -9.94
N GLU A 114 20.97 -17.48 -9.32
CA GLU A 114 21.04 -18.52 -8.29
C GLU A 114 20.48 -18.05 -6.94
N ASP A 115 20.83 -16.82 -6.53
CA ASP A 115 20.40 -16.24 -5.25
C ASP A 115 18.91 -15.82 -5.29
N ASN A 116 18.14 -16.28 -4.31
CA ASN A 116 16.69 -16.03 -4.28
C ASN A 116 16.35 -14.57 -3.99
N LEU A 117 17.17 -13.85 -3.21
CA LEU A 117 16.94 -12.43 -2.95
C LEU A 117 17.20 -11.59 -4.20
N GLU A 118 18.28 -11.86 -4.90
CA GLU A 118 18.60 -11.19 -6.18
C GLU A 118 17.57 -11.53 -7.26
N PHE A 119 17.06 -12.77 -7.28
CA PHE A 119 15.95 -13.15 -8.15
C PHE A 119 14.68 -12.31 -7.85
N VAL A 120 14.30 -12.18 -6.58
CA VAL A 120 13.12 -11.38 -6.17
C VAL A 120 13.31 -9.93 -6.58
N LYS A 121 14.44 -9.31 -6.25
CA LYS A 121 14.77 -7.94 -6.65
C LYS A 121 14.73 -7.75 -8.16
N LYS A 122 15.24 -8.71 -8.93
CA LYS A 122 15.19 -8.67 -10.40
C LYS A 122 13.76 -8.67 -10.94
N THR A 123 12.85 -9.45 -10.33
CA THR A 123 11.44 -9.44 -10.73
C THR A 123 10.74 -8.12 -10.38
N MET A 124 11.17 -7.43 -9.34
CA MET A 124 10.70 -6.08 -8.96
C MET A 124 11.23 -4.99 -9.90
N ALA A 125 12.53 -5.07 -10.22
CA ALA A 125 13.20 -4.14 -11.12
C ALA A 125 12.69 -4.19 -12.57
N GLY A 126 12.02 -5.28 -12.95
CA GLY A 126 11.66 -5.52 -14.33
C GLY A 126 12.86 -5.91 -15.19
N MET A 127 12.67 -5.97 -16.50
CA MET A 127 13.67 -6.44 -17.45
C MET A 127 13.63 -5.60 -18.73
N THR A 128 14.79 -5.13 -19.17
CA THR A 128 14.93 -4.35 -20.40
C THR A 128 15.36 -5.21 -21.58
N LYS A 129 15.14 -4.74 -22.81
CA LYS A 129 15.63 -5.38 -24.04
C LYS A 129 17.14 -5.48 -24.06
N ALA A 130 17.86 -4.48 -23.50
CA ALA A 130 19.32 -4.46 -23.46
C ALA A 130 19.95 -5.57 -22.60
N GLU A 131 19.18 -6.11 -21.62
CA GLU A 131 19.65 -7.19 -20.75
C GLU A 131 19.53 -8.57 -21.39
N ILE A 132 18.84 -8.68 -22.52
CA ILE A 132 18.61 -9.91 -23.22
C ILE A 132 19.35 -9.87 -24.56
N ASP A 133 20.33 -10.76 -24.72
CA ASP A 133 21.06 -10.92 -25.97
C ASP A 133 20.18 -11.64 -27.00
N MET A 134 19.32 -10.86 -27.67
CA MET A 134 18.32 -11.42 -28.58
C MET A 134 18.76 -11.37 -30.03
N PRO A 135 18.56 -12.48 -30.81
CA PRO A 135 18.54 -12.38 -32.25
C PRO A 135 17.38 -11.47 -32.68
N LEU A 136 17.67 -10.47 -33.53
CA LEU A 136 16.69 -9.52 -34.08
C LEU A 136 15.39 -10.16 -34.63
N THR A 137 15.45 -11.43 -35.03
CA THR A 137 14.33 -12.23 -35.58
C THR A 137 13.41 -12.82 -34.51
N ALA A 138 13.84 -12.95 -33.28
CA ALA A 138 13.03 -13.61 -32.21
C ALA A 138 12.02 -12.67 -31.55
N SER A 139 12.19 -11.35 -31.71
CA SER A 139 11.37 -10.30 -31.05
C SER A 139 10.33 -9.67 -31.96
N THR A 140 10.32 -9.97 -33.27
CA THR A 140 9.42 -9.33 -34.22
C THR A 140 7.99 -9.83 -34.07
N THR A 141 7.11 -8.96 -33.55
CA THR A 141 5.66 -9.18 -33.49
C THR A 141 4.97 -8.23 -34.47
N LEU A 142 3.72 -8.51 -34.84
CA LEU A 142 2.94 -7.58 -35.64
C LEU A 142 2.82 -6.21 -34.94
N ASP A 143 2.65 -6.22 -33.62
CA ASP A 143 2.58 -5.01 -32.79
C ASP A 143 3.88 -4.21 -32.86
N SER A 144 5.05 -4.86 -32.76
CA SER A 144 6.35 -4.19 -32.86
C SER A 144 6.63 -3.62 -34.26
N LEU A 145 6.04 -4.21 -35.29
CA LEU A 145 6.14 -3.69 -36.66
C LEU A 145 5.24 -2.50 -36.92
N VAL A 146 4.03 -2.51 -36.30
CA VAL A 146 3.03 -1.47 -36.51
C VAL A 146 3.31 -0.25 -35.62
N ASN A 147 3.80 -0.48 -34.41
CA ASN A 147 4.02 0.52 -33.37
C ASN A 147 5.52 0.75 -33.09
N SER A 148 6.38 0.61 -34.09
CA SER A 148 7.83 0.66 -33.94
C SER A 148 8.39 1.97 -33.36
N GLU A 149 7.66 3.08 -33.48
CA GLU A 149 8.04 4.39 -32.90
C GLU A 149 7.62 4.55 -31.44
N SER A 150 6.72 3.68 -30.93
CA SER A 150 6.22 3.72 -29.54
C SER A 150 6.61 2.50 -28.72
N GLU A 151 7.54 1.69 -29.20
CA GLU A 151 7.91 0.44 -28.55
C GLU A 151 8.78 0.69 -27.31
N SER A 152 8.23 0.39 -26.13
CA SER A 152 8.97 0.45 -24.87
C SER A 152 10.23 -0.43 -24.91
N ASP A 153 11.32 0.05 -24.30
CA ASP A 153 12.54 -0.75 -24.09
C ASP A 153 12.40 -1.79 -22.98
N LEU A 154 11.22 -1.84 -22.34
CA LEU A 154 10.90 -2.79 -21.28
C LEU A 154 10.31 -4.07 -21.86
N ILE A 155 10.82 -5.22 -21.41
CA ILE A 155 10.23 -6.56 -21.66
C ILE A 155 9.23 -6.90 -20.57
N THR A 156 9.61 -6.64 -19.32
CA THR A 156 8.71 -6.68 -18.19
C THR A 156 8.80 -5.36 -17.42
N ASP A 157 7.67 -4.80 -17.06
CA ASP A 157 7.61 -3.53 -16.37
C ASP A 157 8.32 -3.58 -15.02
N PRO A 158 9.04 -2.52 -14.62
CA PRO A 158 9.45 -2.32 -13.23
C PRO A 158 8.22 -2.05 -12.36
N LEU A 159 8.38 -2.19 -11.05
CA LEU A 159 7.34 -1.92 -10.05
C LEU A 159 7.72 -0.72 -9.17
N PRO A 160 7.81 0.50 -9.73
CA PRO A 160 8.33 1.67 -9.02
C PRO A 160 7.50 2.06 -7.80
N ASN A 161 6.22 1.68 -7.75
CA ASN A 161 5.33 1.97 -6.62
C ASN A 161 5.44 0.94 -5.48
N LEU A 162 6.27 -0.11 -5.60
CA LEU A 162 6.30 -1.21 -4.62
C LEU A 162 6.80 -0.78 -3.23
N TYR A 163 7.61 0.29 -3.15
CA TYR A 163 8.01 0.83 -1.84
C TYR A 163 6.83 1.42 -1.04
N PHE A 164 5.67 1.61 -1.67
CA PHE A 164 4.39 1.82 -1.00
C PHE A 164 3.75 0.47 -0.65
N THR A 165 4.32 -0.20 0.34
CA THR A 165 3.89 -1.55 0.77
C THR A 165 2.47 -1.58 1.34
N ARG A 166 1.86 -0.44 1.55
CA ARG A 166 0.48 -0.28 2.01
C ARG A 166 -0.55 -0.79 1.00
N ASP A 167 -0.33 -0.54 -0.29
CA ASP A 167 -1.37 -0.72 -1.31
C ASP A 167 -1.59 -2.17 -1.76
N PRO A 168 -0.54 -3.00 -1.97
CA PRO A 168 -0.71 -4.37 -2.50
C PRO A 168 -1.45 -5.32 -1.57
N PHE A 169 -1.41 -5.06 -0.27
CA PHE A 169 -2.14 -5.82 0.75
C PHE A 169 -2.35 -4.97 2.00
N ALA A 170 -3.41 -5.24 2.76
CA ALA A 170 -3.72 -4.52 3.98
C ALA A 170 -4.00 -5.49 5.13
N VAL A 171 -3.27 -5.36 6.23
CA VAL A 171 -3.52 -6.13 7.46
C VAL A 171 -4.70 -5.52 8.20
N VAL A 172 -5.69 -6.36 8.54
CA VAL A 172 -6.89 -6.00 9.29
C VAL A 172 -7.01 -6.93 10.47
N GLY A 173 -6.83 -6.42 11.69
CA GLY A 173 -6.80 -7.27 12.88
C GLY A 173 -5.75 -8.39 12.75
N GLU A 174 -6.18 -9.64 12.76
CA GLU A 174 -5.33 -10.83 12.64
C GLU A 174 -5.33 -11.45 11.22
N GLY A 175 -6.00 -10.81 10.26
CA GLY A 175 -6.07 -11.28 8.87
C GLY A 175 -5.56 -10.23 7.88
N VAL A 176 -5.74 -10.52 6.60
CA VAL A 176 -5.22 -9.67 5.53
C VAL A 176 -6.16 -9.59 4.33
N ASN A 177 -6.28 -8.41 3.76
CA ASN A 177 -6.77 -8.22 2.40
C ASN A 177 -5.59 -8.36 1.44
N LEU A 178 -5.59 -9.37 0.62
CA LEU A 178 -4.66 -9.50 -0.49
C LEU A 178 -5.30 -8.84 -1.71
N ASN A 179 -4.87 -7.63 -2.00
CA ASN A 179 -5.59 -6.72 -2.86
C ASN A 179 -5.50 -7.10 -4.36
N ARG A 180 -6.51 -6.67 -5.12
CA ARG A 180 -6.44 -6.50 -6.55
C ARG A 180 -6.31 -5.01 -6.84
N MET A 181 -5.21 -4.63 -7.47
CA MET A 181 -4.97 -3.22 -7.76
C MET A 181 -5.90 -2.70 -8.85
N TYR A 182 -6.26 -1.42 -8.77
CA TYR A 182 -7.01 -0.72 -9.81
C TYR A 182 -6.27 -0.75 -11.15
N SER A 183 -4.99 -0.44 -11.16
CA SER A 183 -4.16 -0.51 -12.35
C SER A 183 -3.63 -1.92 -12.58
N VAL A 184 -3.79 -2.42 -13.81
CA VAL A 184 -3.22 -3.70 -14.24
C VAL A 184 -1.69 -3.69 -14.10
N THR A 185 -1.03 -2.55 -14.35
CA THR A 185 0.42 -2.38 -14.23
C THR A 185 0.90 -2.67 -12.81
N ARG A 186 0.17 -2.19 -11.79
CA ARG A 186 0.49 -2.41 -10.38
C ARG A 186 0.04 -3.77 -9.84
N ASN A 187 -0.82 -4.50 -10.56
CA ASN A 187 -1.41 -5.73 -10.00
C ASN A 187 -0.36 -6.81 -9.68
N ARG A 188 0.80 -6.81 -10.35
CA ARG A 188 1.91 -7.72 -10.04
C ARG A 188 2.57 -7.45 -8.69
N GLU A 189 2.42 -6.24 -8.13
CA GLU A 189 2.90 -5.92 -6.78
C GLU A 189 2.26 -6.87 -5.74
N THR A 190 1.03 -7.31 -5.97
CA THR A 190 0.31 -8.21 -5.04
C THR A 190 0.81 -9.65 -5.07
N LEU A 191 1.62 -10.04 -6.06
CA LEU A 191 2.22 -11.38 -6.12
C LEU A 191 3.12 -11.66 -4.93
N TYR A 192 3.93 -10.71 -4.52
CA TYR A 192 4.87 -10.87 -3.41
C TYR A 192 4.13 -11.18 -2.11
N GLY A 193 3.10 -10.38 -1.78
CA GLY A 193 2.22 -10.65 -0.65
C GLY A 193 1.52 -12.01 -0.76
N LYS A 194 1.06 -12.41 -1.97
CA LYS A 194 0.45 -13.73 -2.17
C LYS A 194 1.36 -14.86 -1.74
N TYR A 195 2.64 -14.82 -2.11
CA TYR A 195 3.58 -15.90 -1.76
C TYR A 195 3.97 -15.87 -0.28
N VAL A 196 4.07 -14.69 0.34
CA VAL A 196 4.25 -14.57 1.79
C VAL A 196 3.06 -15.20 2.52
N PHE A 197 1.83 -14.77 2.24
CA PHE A 197 0.63 -15.27 2.96
C PHE A 197 0.20 -16.68 2.57
N LYS A 198 0.73 -17.24 1.49
CA LYS A 198 0.49 -18.63 1.11
C LYS A 198 1.49 -19.60 1.75
N TYR A 199 2.74 -19.19 1.92
CA TYR A 199 3.82 -20.14 2.16
C TYR A 199 4.73 -19.81 3.36
N HIS A 200 4.88 -18.52 3.73
CA HIS A 200 5.81 -18.14 4.80
C HIS A 200 5.38 -18.75 6.14
N PRO A 201 6.27 -19.43 6.88
CA PRO A 201 5.90 -20.18 8.08
C PRO A 201 5.22 -19.35 9.18
N ASP A 202 5.50 -18.06 9.25
CA ASP A 202 4.89 -17.17 10.24
C ASP A 202 3.57 -16.53 9.79
N TYR A 203 3.23 -16.57 8.48
CA TYR A 203 2.08 -15.83 7.93
C TYR A 203 1.11 -16.67 7.10
N LYS A 204 1.42 -17.93 6.76
CA LYS A 204 0.61 -18.79 5.88
C LYS A 204 -0.77 -19.18 6.41
N ASP A 205 -0.96 -19.08 7.73
CA ASP A 205 -2.20 -19.50 8.39
C ASP A 205 -3.16 -18.33 8.69
N VAL A 206 -2.86 -17.12 8.14
CA VAL A 206 -3.71 -15.94 8.33
C VAL A 206 -4.98 -16.00 7.47
N SER A 207 -6.07 -15.46 7.99
CA SER A 207 -7.33 -15.34 7.26
C SER A 207 -7.21 -14.33 6.11
N LEU A 208 -7.68 -14.69 4.91
CA LEU A 208 -7.79 -13.78 3.77
C LEU A 208 -9.20 -13.20 3.69
N TYR A 209 -9.36 -11.92 4.00
CA TYR A 209 -10.67 -11.25 3.90
C TYR A 209 -10.98 -10.76 2.48
N PHE A 210 -9.93 -10.54 1.69
CA PHE A 210 -10.03 -10.24 0.27
C PHE A 210 -8.94 -10.98 -0.50
N ARG A 211 -9.20 -11.29 -1.77
CA ARG A 211 -8.29 -12.09 -2.62
C ARG A 211 -7.98 -11.35 -3.91
N ARG A 212 -6.73 -11.38 -4.34
CA ARG A 212 -6.26 -10.74 -5.57
C ARG A 212 -6.88 -11.25 -6.87
N ASP A 213 -7.51 -12.41 -6.85
CA ASP A 213 -8.24 -13.01 -7.97
C ASP A 213 -9.73 -12.58 -8.03
N CYS A 214 -10.18 -11.72 -7.10
CA CYS A 214 -11.48 -11.10 -7.16
C CYS A 214 -11.62 -10.23 -8.42
N GLN A 215 -12.84 -10.14 -8.98
CA GLN A 215 -13.09 -9.28 -10.13
C GLN A 215 -13.11 -7.78 -9.80
N PHE A 216 -13.34 -7.43 -8.54
CA PHE A 216 -13.35 -6.05 -8.04
C PHE A 216 -11.98 -5.67 -7.51
N HIS A 217 -11.65 -4.38 -7.51
CA HIS A 217 -10.38 -3.87 -7.01
C HIS A 217 -10.52 -3.14 -5.67
N THR A 218 -9.47 -3.24 -4.86
CA THR A 218 -9.26 -2.51 -3.61
C THR A 218 -7.77 -2.29 -3.42
N GLU A 219 -7.39 -1.18 -2.79
CA GLU A 219 -6.02 -0.86 -2.41
C GLU A 219 -5.94 -0.52 -0.93
N GLY A 220 -4.80 -0.83 -0.29
CA GLY A 220 -4.68 -0.74 1.16
C GLY A 220 -4.63 0.68 1.73
N GLY A 221 -4.38 1.69 0.90
CA GLY A 221 -4.52 3.10 1.29
C GLY A 221 -5.95 3.48 1.65
N ASP A 222 -6.94 2.72 1.16
CA ASP A 222 -8.35 2.90 1.51
C ASP A 222 -8.76 2.17 2.80
N VAL A 223 -7.89 1.37 3.41
CA VAL A 223 -8.24 0.50 4.55
C VAL A 223 -7.56 1.00 5.83
N LEU A 224 -8.35 1.45 6.81
CA LEU A 224 -7.88 1.97 8.09
C LEU A 224 -8.53 1.23 9.27
N ASN A 225 -7.69 0.65 10.13
CA ASN A 225 -8.14 0.01 11.38
C ASN A 225 -8.38 1.10 12.43
N ILE A 226 -9.61 1.58 12.61
CA ILE A 226 -9.90 2.61 13.62
C ILE A 226 -9.72 2.05 15.02
N ASN A 227 -10.28 0.88 15.27
CA ASN A 227 -10.07 0.07 16.47
C ASN A 227 -10.38 -1.41 16.16
N GLU A 228 -10.24 -2.29 17.15
CA GLU A 228 -10.45 -3.74 17.00
C GLU A 228 -11.80 -4.12 16.35
N LYS A 229 -12.84 -3.29 16.54
CA LYS A 229 -14.23 -3.54 16.11
C LYS A 229 -14.67 -2.74 14.90
N THR A 230 -13.95 -1.67 14.57
CA THR A 230 -14.37 -0.72 13.53
C THR A 230 -13.29 -0.56 12.46
N LEU A 231 -13.64 -0.91 11.24
CA LEU A 231 -12.82 -0.71 10.04
C LEU A 231 -13.38 0.45 9.24
N ALA A 232 -12.56 1.42 8.85
CA ALA A 232 -12.92 2.43 7.87
C ALA A 232 -12.37 2.04 6.50
N VAL A 233 -13.22 2.12 5.45
CA VAL A 233 -12.82 1.78 4.08
C VAL A 233 -13.30 2.87 3.12
N GLY A 234 -12.40 3.37 2.26
CA GLY A 234 -12.75 4.34 1.22
C GLY A 234 -13.47 3.70 0.03
N ILE A 235 -14.54 4.31 -0.44
CA ILE A 235 -15.06 4.10 -1.79
C ILE A 235 -14.41 5.19 -2.64
N SER A 236 -13.44 4.79 -3.48
CA SER A 236 -12.56 5.71 -4.20
C SER A 236 -12.40 5.30 -5.67
N GLN A 237 -11.53 5.99 -6.40
CA GLN A 237 -11.11 5.52 -7.71
C GLN A 237 -10.41 4.14 -7.63
N ARG A 238 -9.76 3.85 -6.48
CA ARG A 238 -8.91 2.68 -6.28
C ARG A 238 -9.64 1.52 -5.61
N THR A 239 -10.73 1.79 -4.89
CA THR A 239 -11.53 0.77 -4.20
C THR A 239 -13.00 0.87 -4.58
N GLN A 240 -13.53 -0.21 -5.14
CA GLN A 240 -14.93 -0.31 -5.54
C GLN A 240 -15.82 -0.70 -4.35
N ALA A 241 -17.03 -0.16 -4.28
CA ALA A 241 -18.04 -0.55 -3.27
C ALA A 241 -18.29 -2.07 -3.28
N ALA A 242 -18.33 -2.70 -4.46
CA ALA A 242 -18.49 -4.15 -4.58
C ALA A 242 -17.31 -4.95 -3.98
N ALA A 243 -16.10 -4.40 -3.92
CA ALA A 243 -14.98 -5.02 -3.20
C ALA A 243 -15.22 -4.98 -1.68
N ILE A 244 -15.82 -3.89 -1.17
CA ILE A 244 -16.18 -3.76 0.25
C ILE A 244 -17.27 -4.76 0.62
N ASP A 245 -18.26 -5.02 -0.25
CA ASP A 245 -19.28 -6.06 -0.03
C ASP A 245 -18.63 -7.45 0.14
N VAL A 246 -17.65 -7.80 -0.73
CA VAL A 246 -16.91 -9.08 -0.63
C VAL A 246 -16.12 -9.14 0.68
N MET A 247 -15.44 -8.05 1.03
CA MET A 247 -14.68 -7.94 2.27
C MET A 247 -15.57 -8.09 3.51
N ALA A 248 -16.72 -7.41 3.53
CA ALA A 248 -17.69 -7.47 4.61
C ALA A 248 -18.24 -8.89 4.84
N GLN A 249 -18.59 -9.59 3.76
CA GLN A 249 -19.04 -10.99 3.86
C GLN A 249 -17.96 -11.90 4.45
N ASN A 250 -16.70 -11.74 4.03
CA ASN A 250 -15.62 -12.55 4.54
C ASN A 250 -15.27 -12.23 6.00
N ILE A 251 -15.26 -10.96 6.37
CA ILE A 251 -15.01 -10.51 7.74
C ILE A 251 -16.11 -11.00 8.68
N PHE A 252 -17.38 -10.79 8.33
CA PHE A 252 -18.49 -11.05 9.25
C PHE A 252 -18.91 -12.52 9.31
N TRP A 253 -18.69 -13.30 8.23
CA TRP A 253 -19.29 -14.63 8.11
C TRP A 253 -18.30 -15.76 7.83
N ASN A 254 -17.12 -15.46 7.28
CA ASN A 254 -16.20 -16.49 6.81
C ASN A 254 -14.86 -16.46 7.56
N SER A 255 -14.79 -15.77 8.69
CA SER A 255 -13.57 -15.64 9.49
C SER A 255 -13.88 -15.44 10.97
N ASP A 256 -12.84 -15.52 11.80
CA ASP A 256 -12.88 -15.22 13.24
C ASP A 256 -12.50 -13.76 13.54
N SER A 257 -12.72 -12.85 12.58
CA SER A 257 -12.43 -11.42 12.74
C SER A 257 -13.24 -10.82 13.89
N LYS A 258 -12.61 -9.92 14.65
CA LYS A 258 -13.27 -9.16 15.72
C LYS A 258 -13.95 -7.88 15.20
N VAL A 259 -13.81 -7.57 13.92
CA VAL A 259 -14.46 -6.41 13.30
C VAL A 259 -15.99 -6.62 13.29
N GLU A 260 -16.71 -5.74 13.98
CA GLU A 260 -18.18 -5.78 14.10
C GLU A 260 -18.87 -4.86 13.08
N ARG A 261 -18.15 -3.82 12.59
CA ARG A 261 -18.68 -2.88 11.60
C ARG A 261 -17.61 -2.36 10.63
N ILE A 262 -18.04 -2.09 9.42
CA ILE A 262 -17.25 -1.39 8.40
C ILE A 262 -17.93 -0.06 8.09
N LEU A 263 -17.16 1.03 8.14
CA LEU A 263 -17.60 2.37 7.71
C LEU A 263 -17.03 2.63 6.32
N ALA A 264 -17.88 2.56 5.30
CA ALA A 264 -17.49 2.79 3.92
C ALA A 264 -17.70 4.28 3.56
N PHE A 265 -16.61 5.03 3.40
CA PHE A 265 -16.59 6.46 3.12
C PHE A 265 -16.66 6.73 1.62
N ASP A 266 -17.74 7.36 1.14
CA ASP A 266 -17.88 7.77 -0.26
C ASP A 266 -17.09 9.06 -0.49
N ILE A 267 -15.82 8.91 -0.90
CA ILE A 267 -14.92 10.05 -1.10
C ILE A 267 -15.00 10.56 -2.53
N PRO A 268 -14.85 11.90 -2.74
CA PRO A 268 -14.89 12.46 -4.07
C PRO A 268 -13.80 11.90 -4.99
N VAL A 269 -14.15 11.47 -6.19
CA VAL A 269 -13.19 11.02 -7.19
C VAL A 269 -12.42 12.21 -7.74
N SER A 270 -11.20 12.37 -7.27
CA SER A 270 -10.28 13.41 -7.76
C SER A 270 -8.83 12.97 -7.61
N ARG A 271 -7.91 13.60 -8.33
CA ARG A 271 -6.47 13.32 -8.18
C ARG A 271 -5.93 13.65 -6.77
N ALA A 272 -6.62 14.52 -6.03
CA ALA A 272 -6.27 14.90 -4.67
C ALA A 272 -6.68 13.82 -3.63
N PHE A 273 -7.63 12.95 -3.98
CA PHE A 273 -8.20 11.93 -3.10
C PHE A 273 -8.05 10.56 -3.73
N MET A 274 -6.81 10.05 -3.83
CA MET A 274 -6.57 8.71 -4.38
C MET A 274 -7.09 7.62 -3.46
N HIS A 275 -6.86 7.76 -2.16
CA HIS A 275 -7.22 6.83 -1.11
C HIS A 275 -7.79 7.56 0.11
N LEU A 276 -8.45 6.81 1.00
CA LEU A 276 -8.98 7.34 2.25
C LEU A 276 -7.89 7.92 3.16
N ASP A 277 -6.68 7.34 3.17
CA ASP A 277 -5.55 7.83 3.97
C ASP A 277 -4.94 9.15 3.45
N THR A 278 -5.32 9.58 2.25
CA THR A 278 -5.06 10.95 1.78
C THR A 278 -6.12 11.95 2.25
N VAL A 279 -7.28 11.46 2.69
CA VAL A 279 -8.39 12.25 3.24
C VAL A 279 -8.17 12.52 4.72
N PHE A 280 -7.94 11.47 5.48
CA PHE A 280 -7.59 11.56 6.90
C PHE A 280 -6.69 10.41 7.35
N THR A 281 -5.88 10.65 8.39
CA THR A 281 -5.08 9.63 9.06
C THR A 281 -5.18 9.81 10.58
N GLN A 282 -5.43 8.73 11.31
CA GLN A 282 -5.45 8.77 12.78
C GLN A 282 -4.03 8.88 13.33
N ILE A 283 -3.79 9.84 14.24
CA ILE A 283 -2.48 10.18 14.77
C ILE A 283 -2.39 10.14 16.30
N ASP A 284 -3.55 10.15 16.97
CA ASP A 284 -3.69 10.00 18.41
C ASP A 284 -5.06 9.38 18.71
N VAL A 285 -5.37 9.13 19.96
CA VAL A 285 -6.66 8.58 20.40
C VAL A 285 -7.83 9.43 19.92
N ASP A 286 -7.67 10.76 19.98
CA ASP A 286 -8.68 11.76 19.66
C ASP A 286 -8.30 12.71 18.51
N LYS A 287 -7.16 12.48 17.81
CA LYS A 287 -6.66 13.40 16.78
C LYS A 287 -6.47 12.73 15.41
N PHE A 288 -6.82 13.46 14.37
CA PHE A 288 -6.66 13.07 12.98
C PHE A 288 -6.04 14.20 12.16
N THR A 289 -5.08 13.87 11.30
CA THR A 289 -4.71 14.77 10.19
C THR A 289 -5.75 14.66 9.10
N ILE A 290 -6.08 15.78 8.44
CA ILE A 290 -7.07 15.79 7.37
C ILE A 290 -6.62 16.61 6.16
N HIS A 291 -7.16 16.24 5.00
CA HIS A 291 -7.13 17.08 3.81
C HIS A 291 -8.15 18.21 3.97
N PRO A 292 -7.76 19.50 3.85
CA PRO A 292 -8.67 20.62 4.12
C PRO A 292 -9.92 20.66 3.23
N ALA A 293 -9.85 20.09 2.03
CA ALA A 293 -10.99 20.09 1.09
C ALA A 293 -12.09 19.08 1.41
N ILE A 294 -11.91 18.24 2.45
CA ILE A 294 -12.90 17.22 2.83
C ILE A 294 -13.87 17.70 3.93
N MET A 295 -13.68 18.93 4.39
CA MET A 295 -14.56 19.50 5.42
C MET A 295 -16.00 19.63 4.92
N GLY A 296 -16.96 19.06 5.64
CA GLY A 296 -18.37 19.08 5.33
C GLY A 296 -19.08 17.77 5.62
N THR A 297 -20.33 17.65 5.18
CA THR A 297 -21.10 16.42 5.31
C THR A 297 -20.61 15.38 4.33
N LEU A 298 -20.28 14.21 4.85
CA LEU A 298 -19.87 13.03 4.09
C LEU A 298 -21.00 12.00 4.05
N ARG A 299 -21.06 11.22 2.99
CA ARG A 299 -21.87 10.01 2.92
C ARG A 299 -21.01 8.83 3.37
N VAL A 300 -21.45 8.19 4.44
CA VAL A 300 -20.79 7.01 4.97
C VAL A 300 -21.79 5.89 5.05
N TYR A 301 -21.45 4.72 4.54
CA TYR A 301 -22.29 3.54 4.65
C TYR A 301 -21.74 2.67 5.78
N GLU A 302 -22.53 2.43 6.80
CA GLU A 302 -22.21 1.47 7.85
C GLU A 302 -22.68 0.09 7.43
N LEU A 303 -21.75 -0.87 7.43
CA LEU A 303 -22.03 -2.28 7.16
C LEU A 303 -21.83 -3.07 8.46
N THR A 304 -22.80 -3.94 8.78
CA THR A 304 -22.77 -4.85 9.94
C THR A 304 -23.27 -6.24 9.54
N ALA A 305 -22.94 -7.26 10.34
CA ALA A 305 -23.52 -8.59 10.13
C ALA A 305 -25.05 -8.56 10.18
N GLY A 306 -25.70 -9.22 9.23
CA GLY A 306 -27.15 -9.38 9.22
C GLY A 306 -27.64 -10.48 10.17
N LYS A 307 -28.92 -10.80 10.09
CA LYS A 307 -29.53 -11.83 10.98
C LYS A 307 -29.21 -13.26 10.54
N ASN A 308 -29.05 -13.48 9.25
CA ASN A 308 -28.74 -14.81 8.71
C ASN A 308 -27.29 -14.84 8.18
N PRO A 309 -26.62 -15.99 8.20
CA PRO A 309 -25.31 -16.14 7.60
C PRO A 309 -25.27 -15.66 6.14
N GLY A 310 -24.33 -14.78 5.83
CA GLY A 310 -24.17 -14.15 4.51
C GLY A 310 -24.91 -12.83 4.32
N ASP A 311 -25.87 -12.48 5.20
CA ASP A 311 -26.55 -11.19 5.13
C ASP A 311 -25.65 -10.07 5.68
N VAL A 312 -25.67 -8.91 5.02
CA VAL A 312 -25.00 -7.68 5.47
C VAL A 312 -26.05 -6.57 5.54
N ASN A 313 -26.20 -5.96 6.71
CA ASN A 313 -27.03 -4.76 6.87
C ASN A 313 -26.22 -3.55 6.40
N ILE A 314 -26.87 -2.66 5.66
CA ILE A 314 -26.24 -1.41 5.17
C ILE A 314 -27.13 -0.24 5.60
N ARG A 315 -26.51 0.74 6.26
CA ARG A 315 -27.17 1.97 6.72
C ARG A 315 -26.39 3.19 6.22
N LEU A 316 -27.05 4.12 5.54
CA LEU A 316 -26.47 5.41 5.19
C LEU A 316 -26.40 6.32 6.41
N ILE A 317 -25.25 6.93 6.63
CA ILE A 317 -24.98 7.99 7.61
C ILE A 317 -24.63 9.24 6.84
N GLU A 318 -25.38 10.33 7.06
CA GLU A 318 -25.09 11.65 6.52
C GLU A 318 -24.78 12.58 7.68
N ASP A 319 -23.49 12.73 8.00
CA ASP A 319 -23.03 13.50 9.15
C ASP A 319 -21.68 14.15 8.84
N THR A 320 -21.18 14.98 9.73
CA THR A 320 -19.83 15.55 9.62
C THR A 320 -18.78 14.48 9.88
N LEU A 321 -17.59 14.67 9.34
CA LEU A 321 -16.46 13.76 9.57
C LEU A 321 -16.15 13.63 11.06
N GLU A 322 -16.21 14.74 11.82
CA GLU A 322 -16.00 14.77 13.26
C GLU A 322 -16.92 13.78 13.98
N HIS A 323 -18.25 13.92 13.78
CA HIS A 323 -19.22 13.06 14.46
C HIS A 323 -19.09 11.59 14.05
N VAL A 324 -18.80 11.31 12.78
CA VAL A 324 -18.55 9.93 12.31
C VAL A 324 -17.33 9.33 13.00
N LEU A 325 -16.25 10.11 13.16
CA LEU A 325 -15.03 9.64 13.81
C LEU A 325 -15.17 9.55 15.35
N GLU A 326 -15.96 10.44 15.99
CA GLU A 326 -16.34 10.33 17.39
C GLU A 326 -17.08 9.02 17.67
N ASP A 327 -18.11 8.71 16.85
CA ASP A 327 -18.82 7.45 16.95
C ASP A 327 -17.93 6.24 16.65
N ALA A 328 -17.02 6.36 15.67
CA ALA A 328 -16.12 5.28 15.27
C ALA A 328 -15.07 4.95 16.35
N THR A 329 -14.50 5.96 17.00
CA THR A 329 -13.47 5.82 18.03
C THR A 329 -14.05 5.59 19.42
N GLY A 330 -15.28 6.09 19.67
CA GLY A 330 -15.92 6.09 20.99
C GLY A 330 -15.40 7.18 21.92
N VAL A 331 -14.71 8.22 21.38
CA VAL A 331 -14.28 9.40 22.17
C VAL A 331 -15.35 10.50 22.10
N ASP A 332 -15.44 11.31 23.17
CA ASP A 332 -16.44 12.38 23.28
C ASP A 332 -16.22 13.51 22.26
N GLN A 333 -14.98 13.77 21.88
CA GLN A 333 -14.61 14.82 20.94
C GLN A 333 -13.36 14.43 20.14
N VAL A 334 -13.44 14.55 18.83
CA VAL A 334 -12.33 14.37 17.90
C VAL A 334 -11.79 15.71 17.45
N LYS A 335 -10.47 15.81 17.34
CA LYS A 335 -9.77 16.98 16.80
C LYS A 335 -9.26 16.69 15.39
N LEU A 336 -9.77 17.43 14.41
CA LEU A 336 -9.30 17.40 13.03
C LEU A 336 -8.23 18.47 12.80
N ILE A 337 -7.04 18.06 12.37
CA ILE A 337 -5.89 18.94 12.15
C ILE A 337 -5.64 19.06 10.65
N PRO A 338 -5.99 20.20 10.00
CA PRO A 338 -5.86 20.35 8.58
C PRO A 338 -4.39 20.50 8.14
N CYS A 339 -4.01 19.77 7.10
CA CYS A 339 -2.75 19.96 6.41
C CYS A 339 -2.59 21.41 5.94
N GLY A 340 -1.40 21.98 6.07
CA GLY A 340 -1.10 23.37 5.68
C GLY A 340 -1.59 24.46 6.65
N GLY A 341 -2.14 24.08 7.82
CA GLY A 341 -2.44 25.00 8.91
C GLY A 341 -3.44 26.12 8.58
N GLY A 342 -4.33 25.91 7.59
CA GLY A 342 -5.33 26.90 7.18
C GLY A 342 -4.87 27.86 6.07
N ASP A 343 -3.61 27.83 5.65
CA ASP A 343 -3.15 28.55 4.45
C ASP A 343 -3.43 27.72 3.19
N PRO A 344 -4.22 28.20 2.22
CA PRO A 344 -4.60 27.42 1.05
C PRO A 344 -3.43 27.02 0.14
N ILE A 345 -2.39 27.85 0.07
CA ILE A 345 -1.20 27.56 -0.75
C ILE A 345 -0.34 26.51 -0.07
N ALA A 346 -0.08 26.66 1.24
CA ALA A 346 0.64 25.66 2.02
C ALA A 346 -0.13 24.34 2.00
N ALA A 347 -1.44 24.34 2.22
CA ALA A 347 -2.30 23.17 2.16
C ALA A 347 -2.17 22.41 0.83
N SER A 348 -2.30 23.15 -0.30
CA SER A 348 -2.18 22.55 -1.64
C SER A 348 -0.79 21.94 -1.89
N ARG A 349 0.27 22.64 -1.49
CA ARG A 349 1.66 22.19 -1.67
C ARG A 349 2.03 21.00 -0.78
N GLU A 350 1.65 21.06 0.50
CA GLU A 350 2.02 20.02 1.45
C GLU A 350 1.12 18.80 1.34
N GLN A 351 -0.13 18.96 0.90
CA GLN A 351 -0.97 17.84 0.52
C GLN A 351 -0.44 17.12 -0.72
N TRP A 352 0.12 17.86 -1.70
CA TRP A 352 0.81 17.24 -2.85
C TRP A 352 2.00 16.37 -2.40
N ASN A 353 2.61 16.67 -1.26
CA ASN A 353 3.69 15.91 -0.65
C ASN A 353 3.21 15.05 0.52
N ASP A 354 1.94 14.63 0.48
CA ASP A 354 1.33 13.70 1.44
C ASP A 354 1.44 14.14 2.91
N GLY A 355 1.24 15.46 3.17
CA GLY A 355 1.37 16.04 4.49
C GLY A 355 0.38 15.49 5.53
N SER A 356 -0.77 14.96 5.11
CA SER A 356 -1.73 14.25 5.98
C SER A 356 -1.50 12.73 6.05
N ASN A 357 -0.65 12.16 5.19
CA ASN A 357 -0.38 10.72 5.15
C ASN A 357 0.77 10.34 6.10
N THR A 358 0.49 10.34 7.40
CA THR A 358 1.46 10.11 8.47
C THR A 358 1.37 8.69 9.01
N LEU A 359 2.48 8.14 9.53
CA LEU A 359 2.49 6.85 10.21
C LEU A 359 2.55 7.06 11.71
N CYS A 360 1.49 6.67 12.42
CA CYS A 360 1.50 6.65 13.87
C CYS A 360 2.34 5.46 14.38
N VAL A 361 3.33 5.73 15.24
CA VAL A 361 4.19 4.71 15.88
C VAL A 361 3.63 4.32 17.24
N GLU A 362 3.12 5.27 17.98
CA GLU A 362 2.32 5.11 19.19
C GLU A 362 1.43 6.37 19.34
N PRO A 363 0.35 6.36 20.13
CA PRO A 363 -0.56 7.50 20.23
C PRO A 363 0.19 8.82 20.46
N GLY A 364 -0.04 9.80 19.60
CA GLY A 364 0.61 11.11 19.66
C GLY A 364 2.05 11.17 19.13
N LYS A 365 2.65 10.05 18.68
CA LYS A 365 3.98 10.00 18.07
C LYS A 365 3.92 9.50 16.64
N ILE A 366 4.31 10.32 15.68
CA ILE A 366 4.08 10.08 14.25
C ILE A 366 5.32 10.32 13.38
N CYS A 367 5.51 9.51 12.34
CA CYS A 367 6.45 9.78 11.27
C CYS A 367 5.84 10.77 10.28
N VAL A 368 6.59 11.82 9.94
CA VAL A 368 6.19 12.90 9.02
C VAL A 368 7.31 13.22 8.04
N TYR A 369 6.99 13.67 6.85
CA TYR A 369 8.00 14.13 5.90
C TYR A 369 8.57 15.51 6.27
N ALA A 370 9.90 15.65 6.21
CA ALA A 370 10.62 16.87 6.54
C ALA A 370 10.18 18.10 5.72
N ARG A 371 9.74 17.89 4.48
CA ARG A 371 9.37 18.98 3.57
C ARG A 371 8.01 19.64 3.86
N ASN A 372 7.17 19.02 4.68
CA ASN A 372 5.85 19.54 5.06
C ASN A 372 5.95 20.45 6.28
N THR A 373 6.72 21.53 6.16
CA THR A 373 7.15 22.36 7.29
C THR A 373 6.01 23.06 8.01
N VAL A 374 4.98 23.52 7.28
CA VAL A 374 3.82 24.22 7.86
C VAL A 374 2.94 23.24 8.63
N THR A 375 2.64 22.08 8.03
CA THR A 375 1.88 21.00 8.69
C THR A 375 2.61 20.47 9.91
N ASN A 376 3.91 20.23 9.81
CA ASN A 376 4.72 19.74 10.93
C ASN A 376 4.71 20.75 12.11
N ASP A 377 4.78 22.05 11.81
CA ASP A 377 4.73 23.12 12.84
C ASP A 377 3.36 23.14 13.57
N VAL A 378 2.27 22.92 12.82
CA VAL A 378 0.92 22.79 13.40
C VAL A 378 0.84 21.54 14.27
N LEU A 379 1.26 20.39 13.76
CA LEU A 379 1.23 19.12 14.50
C LEU A 379 2.05 19.21 15.81
N TYR A 380 3.23 19.82 15.76
CA TYR A 380 4.06 20.07 16.95
C TYR A 380 3.35 20.96 17.98
N LYS A 381 2.70 22.04 17.53
CA LYS A 381 1.92 22.93 18.42
C LYS A 381 0.71 22.24 19.05
N GLU A 382 0.17 21.22 18.37
CA GLU A 382 -0.91 20.37 18.89
C GLU A 382 -0.43 19.29 19.87
N GLY A 383 0.88 19.30 20.21
CA GLY A 383 1.49 18.45 21.22
C GLY A 383 1.94 17.08 20.73
N LEU A 384 2.06 16.90 19.42
CA LEU A 384 2.52 15.63 18.83
C LEU A 384 4.05 15.53 18.84
N ASP A 385 4.55 14.32 19.06
CA ASP A 385 5.98 13.99 18.94
C ASP A 385 6.26 13.56 17.48
N LEU A 386 7.08 14.36 16.78
CA LEU A 386 7.32 14.20 15.35
C LEU A 386 8.63 13.48 15.07
N LEU A 387 8.54 12.32 14.45
CA LEU A 387 9.66 11.58 13.87
C LEU A 387 9.85 12.02 12.42
N VAL A 388 10.78 12.94 12.21
CA VAL A 388 10.94 13.63 10.92
C VAL A 388 11.78 12.79 9.96
N VAL A 389 11.18 12.43 8.82
CA VAL A 389 11.78 11.60 7.76
C VAL A 389 12.26 12.50 6.63
N PRO A 390 13.54 12.43 6.20
CA PRO A 390 13.99 13.07 4.96
C PRO A 390 13.16 12.61 3.76
N SER A 391 12.84 13.52 2.83
CA SER A 391 11.84 13.21 1.80
C SER A 391 12.00 14.00 0.49
N ALA A 392 13.23 14.34 0.11
CA ALA A 392 13.47 15.04 -1.13
C ALA A 392 13.11 14.18 -2.36
N GLU A 393 13.44 12.90 -2.31
CA GLU A 393 13.23 11.96 -3.40
C GLU A 393 12.04 11.02 -3.16
N LEU A 394 11.84 10.50 -1.93
CA LEU A 394 10.73 9.57 -1.63
C LEU A 394 9.36 10.17 -1.91
N SER A 395 9.16 11.47 -1.66
CA SER A 395 7.89 12.13 -1.90
C SER A 395 7.53 12.34 -3.39
N ARG A 396 8.48 12.08 -4.32
CA ARG A 396 8.22 12.18 -5.77
C ARG A 396 7.25 11.12 -6.27
N GLY A 397 7.18 9.94 -5.61
CA GLY A 397 6.22 8.90 -5.92
C GLY A 397 4.82 9.16 -5.36
N ARG A 398 4.63 10.23 -4.58
CA ARG A 398 3.34 10.62 -4.00
C ARG A 398 2.71 9.59 -3.09
N GLY A 399 3.45 9.27 -2.04
CA GLY A 399 3.01 8.49 -0.89
C GLY A 399 3.81 8.90 0.34
N GLY A 400 3.14 9.06 1.47
CA GLY A 400 3.75 9.45 2.74
C GLY A 400 4.29 8.27 3.54
N PRO A 401 4.73 8.51 4.79
CA PRO A 401 5.23 7.44 5.66
C PRO A 401 4.24 6.30 5.90
N ARG A 402 2.92 6.57 5.90
CA ARG A 402 1.90 5.52 5.99
C ARG A 402 1.90 4.63 4.75
N CYS A 403 1.90 5.22 3.56
CA CYS A 403 1.93 4.48 2.31
C CYS A 403 3.18 3.58 2.18
N MET A 404 4.33 4.05 2.66
CA MET A 404 5.60 3.29 2.63
C MET A 404 5.66 2.15 3.65
N SER A 405 4.61 1.91 4.44
CA SER A 405 4.66 0.98 5.56
C SER A 405 3.40 0.14 5.67
N MET A 406 3.56 -1.17 5.88
CA MET A 406 2.48 -2.07 6.25
C MET A 406 2.74 -2.65 7.63
N PRO A 407 2.04 -2.19 8.67
CA PRO A 407 2.11 -2.78 10.00
C PRO A 407 1.75 -4.27 9.98
N PHE A 408 2.57 -5.09 10.63
CA PHE A 408 2.29 -6.50 10.87
C PHE A 408 1.89 -6.77 12.31
N TRP A 409 2.37 -5.91 13.23
CA TRP A 409 2.02 -6.04 14.64
C TRP A 409 1.95 -4.68 15.33
N ARG A 410 0.81 -4.44 16.00
CA ARG A 410 0.60 -3.32 16.94
C ARG A 410 0.08 -3.84 18.27
N GLU A 411 0.40 -3.17 19.36
CA GLU A 411 -0.20 -3.46 20.66
C GLU A 411 -1.67 -3.02 20.68
N ASP A 412 -2.44 -3.66 21.55
CA ASP A 412 -3.79 -3.22 21.88
C ASP A 412 -3.76 -1.83 22.55
N LEU A 413 -4.85 -1.08 22.42
CA LEU A 413 -5.03 0.24 23.04
C LEU A 413 -5.59 0.11 24.44
#